data_ced6ccd485b93d0add9ec362d0c87da2
#
_entry.id   ced6ccd485b93d0add9ec362d0c87da2
#
_cell.length_a   1.000
_cell.length_b   1.000
_cell.length_c   1.000
_cell.angle_alpha   90.00
_cell.angle_beta   90.00
_cell.angle_gamma   90.00
#
_symmetry.space_group_name_H-M   'P 1'
#
loop_
_entity.id
_entity.type
_entity.pdbx_description
1 polymer ?
#
loop_
_entity_poly.entity_id
_entity_poly.type
_entity_poly.pdbx_seq_one_letter_code
_entity_poly.pdbx_strand_id
1 'polypeptide(L)'
;VLAVVLMLLASVAFPAEAQAIPESSALYRLQLERETARQFGLDAPVARIAAQIHQESGWRPTAQSPFAQGLAQFTPATAKWLPQVCPEVGPPDPWDSSWSLRAITCYDAWLHRRVRAQPAGRALDECSRWAYTLRAYNGGEGWLNRERAKAAAAGANANDWRQVEKYRVRADWAHKENIGYPRRILLVLEPRYLRAGWPGKAACG
;
A
#
# COMPACT_ATOMS: atom_id res chain seq x y z
N VAL A 1 25.67 11.81 54.24
CA VAL A 1 24.89 10.65 53.79
C VAL A 1 24.27 11.02 52.45
N LEU A 2 24.89 10.54 51.35
CA LEU A 2 24.43 10.81 49.97
C LEU A 2 23.51 9.64 49.58
N ALA A 3 22.22 9.93 49.34
CA ALA A 3 21.27 8.94 48.81
C ALA A 3 21.35 8.96 47.28
N VAL A 4 21.86 7.85 46.70
CA VAL A 4 21.85 7.61 45.26
C VAL A 4 20.47 7.07 44.91
N VAL A 5 19.67 7.88 44.19
CA VAL A 5 18.39 7.43 43.61
C VAL A 5 18.69 6.74 42.30
N LEU A 6 18.61 5.40 42.27
CA LEU A 6 18.69 4.60 41.05
C LEU A 6 17.35 4.71 40.33
N MET A 7 17.29 5.50 39.25
CA MET A 7 16.15 5.47 38.31
C MET A 7 16.24 4.20 37.48
N LEU A 8 15.38 3.23 37.76
CA LEU A 8 15.10 2.09 36.90
C LEU A 8 14.31 2.57 35.70
N LEU A 9 14.98 2.72 34.54
CA LEU A 9 14.33 2.87 33.27
C LEU A 9 13.64 1.54 32.91
N ALA A 10 12.35 1.47 33.20
CA ALA A 10 11.50 0.39 32.69
C ALA A 10 11.41 0.49 31.17
N SER A 11 12.17 -0.33 30.45
CA SER A 11 12.00 -0.53 29.04
C SER A 11 10.63 -1.14 28.80
N VAL A 12 9.67 -0.37 28.29
CA VAL A 12 8.38 -0.89 27.83
C VAL A 12 8.67 -1.70 26.57
N ALA A 13 8.90 -3.00 26.75
CA ALA A 13 8.96 -3.93 25.63
C ALA A 13 7.54 -4.03 25.05
N PHE A 14 7.33 -3.45 23.85
CA PHE A 14 6.12 -3.71 23.10
C PHE A 14 6.08 -5.22 22.79
N PRO A 15 4.92 -5.89 22.94
CA PRO A 15 4.83 -7.31 22.73
C PRO A 15 5.29 -7.65 21.30
N ALA A 16 6.15 -8.65 21.17
CA ALA A 16 6.75 -9.08 19.90
C ALA A 16 5.68 -9.44 18.84
N GLU A 17 4.50 -9.91 19.27
CA GLU A 17 3.34 -10.19 18.40
C GLU A 17 2.84 -8.97 17.63
N ALA A 18 2.88 -7.77 18.20
CA ALA A 18 2.48 -6.54 17.51
C ALA A 18 3.43 -6.16 16.37
N GLN A 19 4.59 -6.80 16.26
CA GLN A 19 5.62 -6.54 15.26
C GLN A 19 5.77 -7.65 14.21
N ALA A 20 5.20 -8.83 14.44
CA ALA A 20 5.31 -9.97 13.56
C ALA A 20 4.51 -9.79 12.26
N ILE A 21 5.04 -10.35 11.17
CA ILE A 21 4.27 -10.54 9.93
C ILE A 21 3.54 -11.89 10.03
N PRO A 22 2.35 -12.06 9.41
CA PRO A 22 1.63 -13.33 9.43
C PRO A 22 2.47 -14.47 8.87
N GLU A 23 2.55 -15.60 9.56
CA GLU A 23 3.30 -16.80 9.12
C GLU A 23 2.81 -17.31 7.76
N SER A 24 1.50 -17.22 7.51
CA SER A 24 0.90 -17.58 6.22
C SER A 24 1.48 -16.82 5.02
N SER A 25 2.10 -15.66 5.25
CA SER A 25 2.76 -14.89 4.18
C SER A 25 3.90 -15.68 3.51
N ALA A 26 4.57 -16.56 4.26
CA ALA A 26 5.68 -17.36 3.75
C ALA A 26 5.25 -18.28 2.60
N LEU A 27 3.99 -18.77 2.60
CA LEU A 27 3.44 -19.63 1.55
C LEU A 27 3.40 -18.96 0.17
N TYR A 28 3.28 -17.64 0.16
CA TYR A 28 3.10 -16.84 -1.05
C TYR A 28 4.34 -16.07 -1.48
N ARG A 29 5.38 -16.05 -0.64
CA ARG A 29 6.55 -15.19 -0.81
C ARG A 29 7.21 -15.37 -2.18
N LEU A 30 7.58 -16.60 -2.54
CA LEU A 30 8.31 -16.87 -3.78
C LEU A 30 7.50 -16.50 -5.02
N GLN A 31 6.18 -16.74 -4.98
CA GLN A 31 5.31 -16.35 -6.07
C GLN A 31 5.21 -14.81 -6.16
N LEU A 32 5.03 -14.13 -5.03
CA LEU A 32 4.98 -12.67 -5.01
C LEU A 32 6.28 -12.04 -5.53
N GLU A 33 7.44 -12.56 -5.15
CA GLU A 33 8.74 -12.13 -5.67
C GLU A 33 8.78 -12.19 -7.20
N ARG A 34 8.33 -13.32 -7.79
CA ARG A 34 8.30 -13.49 -9.25
C ARG A 34 7.33 -12.51 -9.93
N GLU A 35 6.12 -12.39 -9.41
CA GLU A 35 5.11 -11.51 -10.02
C GLU A 35 5.52 -10.03 -9.90
N THR A 36 6.09 -9.64 -8.76
CA THR A 36 6.58 -8.27 -8.57
C THR A 36 7.77 -7.98 -9.48
N ALA A 37 8.71 -8.92 -9.61
CA ALA A 37 9.86 -8.77 -10.51
C ALA A 37 9.44 -8.64 -11.99
N ARG A 38 8.37 -9.33 -12.42
CA ARG A 38 7.82 -9.19 -13.78
C ARG A 38 7.34 -7.77 -14.07
N GLN A 39 6.77 -7.09 -13.08
CA GLN A 39 6.20 -5.76 -13.24
C GLN A 39 7.20 -4.62 -13.02
N PHE A 40 8.14 -4.80 -12.10
CA PHE A 40 9.04 -3.73 -11.62
C PHE A 40 10.54 -4.01 -11.89
N GLY A 41 10.90 -5.20 -12.37
CA GLY A 41 12.29 -5.57 -12.62
C GLY A 41 13.08 -5.85 -11.34
N LEU A 42 14.40 -5.54 -11.36
CA LEU A 42 15.34 -5.88 -10.28
C LEU A 42 15.07 -5.09 -8.97
N ASP A 43 14.52 -3.89 -9.06
CA ASP A 43 14.19 -3.06 -7.90
C ASP A 43 12.75 -3.29 -7.40
N ALA A 44 12.21 -4.50 -7.63
CA ALA A 44 10.86 -4.88 -7.29
C ALA A 44 10.52 -4.60 -5.81
N PRO A 45 9.42 -3.87 -5.51
CA PRO A 45 9.05 -3.48 -4.15
C PRO A 45 8.27 -4.59 -3.44
N VAL A 46 8.86 -5.80 -3.33
CA VAL A 46 8.16 -6.99 -2.81
C VAL A 46 7.64 -6.77 -1.40
N ALA A 47 8.47 -6.20 -0.52
CA ALA A 47 8.08 -5.91 0.86
C ALA A 47 6.86 -4.99 0.94
N ARG A 48 6.73 -4.03 0.02
CA ARG A 48 5.59 -3.09 -0.06
C ARG A 48 4.32 -3.77 -0.50
N ILE A 49 4.37 -4.58 -1.58
CA ILE A 49 3.20 -5.33 -2.04
C ILE A 49 2.79 -6.36 -0.97
N ALA A 50 3.74 -7.01 -0.30
CA ALA A 50 3.46 -7.88 0.83
C ALA A 50 2.77 -7.14 2.00
N ALA A 51 3.23 -5.94 2.31
CA ALA A 51 2.59 -5.06 3.29
C ALA A 51 1.16 -4.67 2.90
N GLN A 52 0.91 -4.46 1.61
CA GLN A 52 -0.41 -4.18 1.08
C GLN A 52 -1.34 -5.39 1.21
N ILE A 53 -0.92 -6.60 0.83
CA ILE A 53 -1.70 -7.83 1.02
C ILE A 53 -2.00 -8.06 2.51
N HIS A 54 -1.04 -7.77 3.39
CA HIS A 54 -1.27 -7.81 4.82
C HIS A 54 -2.36 -6.82 5.25
N GLN A 55 -2.36 -5.61 4.73
CA GLN A 55 -3.41 -4.60 4.99
C GLN A 55 -4.77 -5.05 4.48
N GLU A 56 -4.84 -5.66 3.30
CA GLU A 56 -6.08 -6.09 2.65
C GLU A 56 -6.74 -7.26 3.37
N SER A 57 -6.01 -8.33 3.59
CA SER A 57 -6.60 -9.60 4.06
C SER A 57 -5.90 -10.22 5.26
N GLY A 58 -4.75 -9.70 5.68
CA GLY A 58 -3.86 -10.42 6.60
C GLY A 58 -3.39 -11.75 6.04
N TRP A 59 -3.22 -11.84 4.72
CA TRP A 59 -2.83 -13.05 3.99
C TRP A 59 -3.86 -14.19 4.04
N ARG A 60 -5.13 -13.86 4.19
CA ARG A 60 -6.23 -14.84 4.17
C ARG A 60 -6.86 -14.90 2.79
N PRO A 61 -6.71 -16.02 2.03
CA PRO A 61 -7.25 -16.14 0.68
C PRO A 61 -8.79 -16.15 0.65
N THR A 62 -9.40 -16.53 1.76
CA THR A 62 -10.87 -16.56 1.93
C THR A 62 -11.42 -15.27 2.58
N ALA A 63 -10.62 -14.21 2.68
CA ALA A 63 -11.08 -12.95 3.23
C ALA A 63 -12.20 -12.35 2.37
N GLN A 64 -13.27 -11.93 3.01
CA GLN A 64 -14.43 -11.33 2.37
C GLN A 64 -14.92 -10.13 3.18
N SER A 65 -15.25 -9.07 2.48
CA SER A 65 -16.02 -7.94 2.98
C SER A 65 -17.33 -7.80 2.18
N PRO A 66 -18.26 -6.92 2.53
CA PRO A 66 -19.43 -6.65 1.70
C PRO A 66 -19.10 -6.21 0.27
N PHE A 67 -17.88 -5.74 0.02
CA PHE A 67 -17.49 -5.11 -1.24
C PHE A 67 -16.34 -5.78 -1.97
N ALA A 68 -15.52 -6.63 -1.29
CA ALA A 68 -14.26 -7.11 -1.82
C ALA A 68 -13.93 -8.55 -1.37
N GLN A 69 -13.08 -9.24 -2.12
CA GLN A 69 -12.84 -10.67 -2.00
C GLN A 69 -11.36 -11.03 -2.16
N GLY A 70 -10.94 -12.11 -1.47
CA GLY A 70 -9.66 -12.77 -1.62
C GLY A 70 -8.47 -12.04 -1.00
N LEU A 71 -7.26 -12.48 -1.32
CA LEU A 71 -6.01 -11.96 -0.74
C LEU A 71 -5.83 -10.45 -0.93
N ALA A 72 -6.20 -9.94 -2.10
CA ALA A 72 -5.98 -8.54 -2.49
C ALA A 72 -7.24 -7.67 -2.41
N GLN A 73 -8.34 -8.21 -1.88
CA GLN A 73 -9.61 -7.52 -1.68
C GLN A 73 -10.12 -6.77 -2.91
N PHE A 74 -10.09 -7.43 -4.07
CA PHE A 74 -10.68 -6.86 -5.27
C PHE A 74 -12.21 -6.85 -5.19
N THR A 75 -12.80 -5.71 -5.58
CA THR A 75 -14.25 -5.67 -5.83
C THR A 75 -14.57 -6.48 -7.09
N PRO A 76 -15.79 -7.07 -7.21
CA PRO A 76 -16.19 -7.79 -8.42
C PRO A 76 -16.07 -6.94 -9.70
N ALA A 77 -16.38 -5.65 -9.59
CA ALA A 77 -16.27 -4.72 -10.73
C ALA A 77 -14.81 -4.51 -11.16
N THR A 78 -13.90 -4.30 -10.20
CA THR A 78 -12.48 -4.13 -10.49
C THR A 78 -11.86 -5.41 -11.03
N ALA A 79 -12.19 -6.58 -10.44
CA ALA A 79 -11.69 -7.87 -10.92
C ALA A 79 -12.12 -8.14 -12.38
N LYS A 80 -13.38 -7.84 -12.74
CA LYS A 80 -13.89 -7.99 -14.10
C LYS A 80 -13.23 -7.03 -15.09
N TRP A 81 -12.92 -5.81 -14.68
CA TRP A 81 -12.32 -4.79 -15.52
C TRP A 81 -10.80 -4.99 -15.69
N LEU A 82 -10.11 -5.51 -14.67
CA LEU A 82 -8.66 -5.56 -14.60
C LEU A 82 -7.96 -6.20 -15.82
N PRO A 83 -8.46 -7.29 -16.45
CA PRO A 83 -7.86 -7.87 -17.66
C PRO A 83 -7.76 -6.90 -18.86
N GLN A 84 -8.51 -5.80 -18.85
CA GLN A 84 -8.41 -4.79 -19.92
C GLN A 84 -7.09 -3.99 -19.84
N VAL A 85 -6.51 -3.87 -18.66
CA VAL A 85 -5.25 -3.12 -18.42
C VAL A 85 -4.11 -4.02 -17.97
N CYS A 86 -4.42 -5.24 -17.56
CA CYS A 86 -3.52 -6.31 -17.12
C CYS A 86 -3.91 -7.64 -17.80
N PRO A 87 -3.72 -7.80 -19.13
CA PRO A 87 -4.17 -9.00 -19.84
C PRO A 87 -3.59 -10.31 -19.29
N GLU A 88 -2.38 -10.24 -18.72
CA GLU A 88 -1.66 -11.38 -18.15
C GLU A 88 -2.33 -11.99 -16.92
N VAL A 89 -3.27 -11.30 -16.26
CA VAL A 89 -3.97 -11.85 -15.11
C VAL A 89 -5.00 -12.92 -15.51
N GLY A 90 -5.48 -12.88 -16.77
CA GLY A 90 -6.48 -13.79 -17.30
C GLY A 90 -7.89 -13.54 -16.74
N PRO A 91 -8.79 -14.53 -16.86
CA PRO A 91 -10.16 -14.43 -16.35
C PRO A 91 -10.19 -14.06 -14.85
N PRO A 92 -11.17 -13.25 -14.40
CA PRO A 92 -11.23 -12.79 -13.02
C PRO A 92 -11.54 -13.92 -12.05
N ASP A 93 -10.65 -14.15 -11.10
CA ASP A 93 -10.84 -15.07 -9.97
C ASP A 93 -10.20 -14.54 -8.68
N PRO A 94 -10.84 -13.61 -7.96
CA PRO A 94 -10.30 -13.05 -6.73
C PRO A 94 -10.07 -14.08 -5.60
N TRP A 95 -10.70 -15.25 -5.68
CA TRP A 95 -10.53 -16.33 -4.71
C TRP A 95 -9.28 -17.19 -4.97
N ASP A 96 -8.80 -17.21 -6.20
CA ASP A 96 -7.51 -17.84 -6.50
C ASP A 96 -6.36 -16.95 -6.03
N SER A 97 -5.53 -17.49 -5.14
CA SER A 97 -4.39 -16.77 -4.58
C SER A 97 -3.39 -16.36 -5.65
N SER A 98 -3.16 -17.23 -6.65
CA SER A 98 -2.20 -16.96 -7.72
C SER A 98 -2.70 -15.85 -8.64
N TRP A 99 -4.00 -15.83 -8.93
CA TRP A 99 -4.64 -14.72 -9.62
C TRP A 99 -4.49 -13.41 -8.83
N SER A 100 -4.81 -13.44 -7.54
CA SER A 100 -4.74 -12.26 -6.67
C SER A 100 -3.33 -11.66 -6.59
N LEU A 101 -2.29 -12.49 -6.54
CA LEU A 101 -0.89 -12.03 -6.54
C LEU A 101 -0.48 -11.39 -7.87
N ARG A 102 -0.87 -11.98 -9.01
CA ARG A 102 -0.66 -11.36 -10.34
C ARG A 102 -1.42 -10.06 -10.46
N ALA A 103 -2.67 -10.06 -10.02
CA ALA A 103 -3.59 -8.94 -10.15
C ALA A 103 -3.11 -7.71 -9.37
N ILE A 104 -2.76 -7.88 -8.08
CA ILE A 104 -2.30 -6.76 -7.26
C ILE A 104 -0.99 -6.15 -7.78
N THR A 105 -0.04 -6.98 -8.17
CA THR A 105 1.25 -6.50 -8.68
C THR A 105 1.11 -5.76 -10.01
N CYS A 106 0.31 -6.28 -10.93
CA CYS A 106 0.05 -5.60 -12.21
C CYS A 106 -0.73 -4.30 -12.00
N TYR A 107 -1.78 -4.32 -11.17
CA TYR A 107 -2.61 -3.15 -10.95
C TYR A 107 -1.82 -2.02 -10.27
N ASP A 108 -0.99 -2.34 -9.27
CA ASP A 108 -0.13 -1.36 -8.64
C ASP A 108 0.90 -0.79 -9.63
N ALA A 109 1.51 -1.62 -10.47
CA ALA A 109 2.43 -1.16 -11.50
C ALA A 109 1.72 -0.25 -12.51
N TRP A 110 0.50 -0.59 -12.91
CA TRP A 110 -0.33 0.24 -13.80
C TRP A 110 -0.66 1.59 -13.15
N LEU A 111 -1.13 1.59 -11.91
CA LEU A 111 -1.42 2.81 -11.17
C LEU A 111 -0.15 3.65 -10.94
N HIS A 112 0.96 3.03 -10.54
CA HIS A 112 2.23 3.70 -10.28
C HIS A 112 2.75 4.45 -11.52
N ARG A 113 2.68 3.82 -12.70
CA ARG A 113 3.04 4.48 -13.97
C ARG A 113 2.12 5.67 -14.31
N ARG A 114 0.88 5.68 -13.83
CA ARG A 114 -0.10 6.75 -14.06
C ARG A 114 0.02 7.93 -13.12
N VAL A 115 0.64 7.76 -11.95
CA VAL A 115 0.91 8.86 -11.03
C VAL A 115 1.95 9.79 -11.66
N ARG A 116 1.49 10.94 -12.16
CA ARG A 116 2.33 11.98 -12.79
C ARG A 116 2.56 13.15 -11.83
N ALA A 117 3.73 13.79 -11.93
CA ALA A 117 3.98 15.06 -11.26
C ALA A 117 3.01 16.14 -11.78
N GLN A 118 2.51 16.97 -10.89
CA GLN A 118 1.77 18.17 -11.26
C GLN A 118 2.77 19.29 -11.60
N PRO A 119 2.50 20.14 -12.60
CA PRO A 119 3.43 21.17 -13.08
C PRO A 119 3.81 22.20 -12.01
N ALA A 120 2.85 22.59 -11.16
CA ALA A 120 3.08 23.51 -10.05
C ALA A 120 3.44 22.72 -8.79
N GLY A 121 4.72 22.65 -8.44
CA GLY A 121 5.16 21.99 -7.23
C GLY A 121 6.60 21.49 -7.30
N ARG A 122 7.08 20.95 -6.16
CA ARG A 122 8.36 20.23 -6.10
C ARG A 122 8.26 18.94 -6.90
N ALA A 123 9.40 18.34 -7.22
CA ALA A 123 9.44 17.04 -7.84
C ALA A 123 8.59 16.02 -7.04
N LEU A 124 7.94 15.10 -7.76
CA LEU A 124 7.23 13.98 -7.16
C LEU A 124 8.26 12.96 -6.68
N ASP A 125 8.45 12.85 -5.37
CA ASP A 125 9.31 11.84 -4.77
C ASP A 125 8.67 10.44 -4.78
N GLU A 126 9.48 9.41 -4.55
CA GLU A 126 9.03 8.01 -4.61
C GLU A 126 8.04 7.67 -3.48
N CYS A 127 8.22 8.27 -2.29
CA CYS A 127 7.28 8.12 -1.18
C CYS A 127 5.90 8.66 -1.55
N SER A 128 5.83 9.87 -2.10
CA SER A 128 4.57 10.48 -2.55
C SER A 128 3.95 9.71 -3.72
N ARG A 129 4.76 9.23 -4.67
CA ARG A 129 4.29 8.42 -5.80
C ARG A 129 3.61 7.15 -5.31
N TRP A 130 4.24 6.42 -4.39
CA TRP A 130 3.64 5.21 -3.82
C TRP A 130 2.44 5.49 -2.93
N ALA A 131 2.47 6.55 -2.14
CA ALA A 131 1.30 6.95 -1.37
C ALA A 131 0.08 7.21 -2.28
N TYR A 132 0.28 7.86 -3.43
CA TYR A 132 -0.77 8.09 -4.42
C TYR A 132 -1.19 6.81 -5.13
N THR A 133 -0.27 5.91 -5.46
CA THR A 133 -0.57 4.58 -6.01
C THR A 133 -1.52 3.82 -5.08
N LEU A 134 -1.16 3.72 -3.81
CA LEU A 134 -1.95 3.04 -2.79
C LEU A 134 -3.31 3.71 -2.53
N ARG A 135 -3.36 5.05 -2.54
CA ARG A 135 -4.63 5.78 -2.44
C ARG A 135 -5.54 5.56 -3.64
N ALA A 136 -4.96 5.45 -4.84
CA ALA A 136 -5.70 5.14 -6.05
C ALA A 136 -6.22 3.71 -6.04
N TYR A 137 -5.44 2.75 -5.53
CA TYR A 137 -5.86 1.36 -5.34
C TYR A 137 -7.08 1.27 -4.40
N ASN A 138 -6.95 1.80 -3.19
CA ASN A 138 -7.99 1.72 -2.15
C ASN A 138 -9.26 2.53 -2.50
N GLY A 139 -9.12 3.72 -3.04
CA GLY A 139 -10.25 4.65 -3.17
C GLY A 139 -10.53 5.16 -4.58
N GLY A 140 -9.78 4.71 -5.58
CA GLY A 140 -9.93 5.11 -6.97
C GLY A 140 -9.16 6.36 -7.37
N GLU A 141 -8.52 6.28 -8.54
CA GLU A 141 -7.68 7.35 -9.12
C GLU A 141 -8.45 8.67 -9.33
N GLY A 142 -9.73 8.60 -9.68
CA GLY A 142 -10.54 9.79 -9.93
C GLY A 142 -10.73 10.68 -8.71
N TRP A 143 -10.90 10.08 -7.51
CA TRP A 143 -11.00 10.84 -6.27
C TRP A 143 -9.65 11.44 -5.87
N LEU A 144 -8.57 10.68 -5.98
CA LEU A 144 -7.21 11.16 -5.73
C LEU A 144 -6.89 12.38 -6.59
N ASN A 145 -7.17 12.32 -7.89
CA ASN A 145 -6.89 13.41 -8.81
C ASN A 145 -7.67 14.68 -8.47
N ARG A 146 -8.93 14.57 -8.01
CA ARG A 146 -9.70 15.72 -7.52
C ARG A 146 -9.12 16.33 -6.25
N GLU A 147 -8.64 15.51 -5.33
CA GLU A 147 -7.99 15.97 -4.09
C GLU A 147 -6.66 16.67 -4.40
N ARG A 148 -5.86 16.13 -5.33
CA ARG A 148 -4.63 16.78 -5.81
C ARG A 148 -4.91 18.12 -6.50
N ALA A 149 -5.93 18.16 -7.36
CA ALA A 149 -6.35 19.40 -8.03
C ALA A 149 -6.83 20.46 -7.01
N LYS A 150 -7.62 20.05 -6.01
CA LYS A 150 -8.05 20.96 -4.93
C LYS A 150 -6.88 21.49 -4.12
N ALA A 151 -5.90 20.65 -3.79
CA ALA A 151 -4.69 21.05 -3.09
C ALA A 151 -3.88 22.08 -3.92
N ALA A 152 -3.68 21.80 -5.21
CA ALA A 152 -2.99 22.73 -6.12
C ALA A 152 -3.70 24.09 -6.23
N ALA A 153 -5.03 24.09 -6.37
CA ALA A 153 -5.84 25.31 -6.42
C ALA A 153 -5.75 26.14 -5.12
N ALA A 154 -5.48 25.50 -4.00
CA ALA A 154 -5.26 26.14 -2.70
C ALA A 154 -3.78 26.52 -2.46
N GLY A 155 -2.90 26.41 -3.47
CA GLY A 155 -1.47 26.74 -3.34
C GLY A 155 -0.62 25.70 -2.62
N ALA A 156 -1.16 24.51 -2.31
CA ALA A 156 -0.40 23.43 -1.70
C ALA A 156 0.39 22.63 -2.75
N ASN A 157 1.48 21.98 -2.32
CA ASN A 157 2.25 21.12 -3.19
C ASN A 157 1.48 19.81 -3.49
N ALA A 158 0.86 19.73 -4.67
CA ALA A 158 0.11 18.56 -5.13
C ALA A 158 1.00 17.32 -5.44
N ASN A 159 2.33 17.44 -5.32
CA ASN A 159 3.28 16.34 -5.42
C ASN A 159 3.76 15.83 -4.05
N ASP A 160 3.29 16.43 -2.97
CA ASP A 160 3.52 15.98 -1.60
C ASP A 160 2.22 15.39 -1.03
N TRP A 161 2.20 14.08 -0.84
CA TRP A 161 1.01 13.38 -0.37
C TRP A 161 0.53 13.83 1.02
N ARG A 162 1.45 14.26 1.91
CA ARG A 162 1.12 14.76 3.25
C ARG A 162 0.40 16.12 3.21
N GLN A 163 0.65 16.90 2.17
CA GLN A 163 -0.10 18.14 1.96
C GLN A 163 -1.47 17.86 1.34
N VAL A 164 -1.54 16.97 0.35
CA VAL A 164 -2.79 16.63 -0.37
C VAL A 164 -3.84 16.00 0.54
N GLU A 165 -3.45 15.19 1.51
CA GLU A 165 -4.40 14.53 2.43
C GLU A 165 -5.23 15.50 3.30
N LYS A 166 -4.86 16.78 3.34
CA LYS A 166 -5.64 17.83 4.01
C LYS A 166 -6.84 18.31 3.17
N TYR A 167 -6.90 17.93 1.89
CA TYR A 167 -7.89 18.45 0.93
C TYR A 167 -8.92 17.39 0.55
N ARG A 168 -9.94 17.27 1.37
CA ARG A 168 -11.03 16.30 1.19
C ARG A 168 -12.01 16.72 0.10
N VAL A 169 -12.41 15.76 -0.77
CA VAL A 169 -13.47 15.92 -1.80
C VAL A 169 -14.49 14.78 -1.79
N ARG A 170 -14.35 13.82 -0.88
CA ARG A 170 -15.24 12.67 -0.68
C ARG A 170 -15.82 12.68 0.73
N ALA A 171 -16.71 11.73 1.07
CA ALA A 171 -17.24 11.55 2.41
C ALA A 171 -16.12 11.43 3.45
N ASP A 172 -16.34 11.93 4.66
CA ASP A 172 -15.30 11.99 5.70
C ASP A 172 -14.73 10.62 6.07
N TRP A 173 -15.59 9.63 6.25
CA TRP A 173 -15.16 8.26 6.55
C TRP A 173 -14.30 7.65 5.45
N ALA A 174 -14.71 7.82 4.17
CA ALA A 174 -13.95 7.32 3.02
C ALA A 174 -12.62 8.05 2.83
N HIS A 175 -12.57 9.34 3.19
CA HIS A 175 -11.33 10.09 3.17
C HIS A 175 -10.36 9.61 4.25
N LYS A 176 -10.86 9.46 5.49
CA LYS A 176 -10.05 8.94 6.63
C LYS A 176 -9.46 7.56 6.34
N GLU A 177 -10.27 6.65 5.80
CA GLU A 177 -9.80 5.34 5.38
C GLU A 177 -8.70 5.46 4.32
N ASN A 178 -8.97 6.23 3.27
CA ASN A 178 -8.06 6.36 2.13
C ASN A 178 -6.72 7.03 2.47
N ILE A 179 -6.66 8.01 3.38
CA ILE A 179 -5.38 8.58 3.84
C ILE A 179 -4.67 7.68 4.85
N GLY A 180 -5.40 6.90 5.64
CA GLY A 180 -4.85 5.93 6.58
C GLY A 180 -4.18 4.74 5.90
N TYR A 181 -4.68 4.35 4.73
CA TYR A 181 -4.22 3.20 3.99
C TYR A 181 -2.71 3.25 3.62
N PRO A 182 -2.18 4.25 2.89
CA PRO A 182 -0.75 4.35 2.62
C PRO A 182 0.08 4.59 3.88
N ARG A 183 -0.44 5.32 4.87
CA ARG A 183 0.26 5.55 6.14
C ARG A 183 0.58 4.23 6.83
N ARG A 184 -0.42 3.33 6.93
CA ARG A 184 -0.22 2.03 7.55
C ARG A 184 0.72 1.15 6.73
N ILE A 185 0.57 1.12 5.40
CA ILE A 185 1.42 0.29 4.53
C ILE A 185 2.86 0.78 4.53
N LEU A 186 3.09 2.04 4.18
CA LEU A 186 4.44 2.58 3.95
C LEU A 186 5.23 2.84 5.23
N LEU A 187 4.54 3.27 6.31
CA LEU A 187 5.24 3.72 7.53
C LEU A 187 5.24 2.64 8.64
N VAL A 188 4.40 1.62 8.54
CA VAL A 188 4.28 0.59 9.58
C VAL A 188 4.58 -0.81 9.03
N LEU A 189 3.86 -1.25 8.00
CA LEU A 189 3.94 -2.64 7.54
C LEU A 189 5.16 -2.88 6.64
N GLU A 190 5.42 -2.05 5.64
CA GLU A 190 6.59 -2.20 4.76
C GLU A 190 7.90 -2.32 5.55
N PRO A 191 8.20 -1.44 6.54
CA PRO A 191 9.37 -1.61 7.40
C PRO A 191 9.43 -2.96 8.14
N ARG A 192 8.28 -3.56 8.50
CA ARG A 192 8.26 -4.89 9.15
C ARG A 192 8.67 -5.98 8.17
N TYR A 193 8.14 -5.95 6.94
CA TYR A 193 8.50 -6.90 5.88
C TYR A 193 9.98 -6.79 5.50
N LEU A 194 10.50 -5.57 5.38
CA LEU A 194 11.93 -5.34 5.13
C LEU A 194 12.81 -5.92 6.25
N ARG A 195 12.46 -5.69 7.53
CA ARG A 195 13.18 -6.28 8.67
C ARG A 195 13.09 -7.81 8.71
N ALA A 196 12.02 -8.38 8.19
CA ALA A 196 11.85 -9.83 8.04
C ALA A 196 12.57 -10.40 6.80
N GLY A 197 13.39 -9.60 6.12
CA GLY A 197 14.20 -10.03 4.98
C GLY A 197 13.43 -10.17 3.67
N TRP A 198 12.28 -9.50 3.51
CA TRP A 198 11.59 -9.43 2.23
C TRP A 198 12.28 -8.43 1.30
N PRO A 199 12.42 -8.77 -0.02
CA PRO A 199 13.11 -7.90 -0.97
C PRO A 199 12.45 -6.54 -1.16
N GLY A 200 13.27 -5.54 -1.44
CA GLY A 200 12.83 -4.17 -1.74
C GLY A 200 13.59 -3.12 -0.94
N LYS A 201 13.22 -1.87 -1.16
CA LYS A 201 13.72 -0.69 -0.42
C LYS A 201 12.51 0.10 0.09
N ALA A 202 12.62 0.71 1.27
CA ALA A 202 11.56 1.56 1.80
C ALA A 202 11.24 2.70 0.80
N ALA A 203 9.95 2.95 0.55
CA ALA A 203 9.55 4.08 -0.29
C ALA A 203 9.75 5.41 0.43
N CYS A 204 9.52 5.39 1.75
CA CYS A 204 9.62 6.55 2.62
C CYS A 204 10.79 6.33 3.59
N GLY A 205 11.80 7.18 3.53
CA GLY A 205 12.92 7.25 4.47
C GLY A 205 12.71 8.33 5.51
#